data_ef86cb3e0a2a069c0fc99113fee1b38e
#
_entry.id   ef86cb3e0a2a069c0fc99113fee1b38e
#
_cell.length_a   1.000
_cell.length_b   1.000
_cell.length_c   1.000
_cell.angle_alpha   90.00
_cell.angle_beta   90.00
_cell.angle_gamma   90.00
#
_symmetry.space_group_name_H-M   'P 1'
#
loop_
_entity.id
_entity.type
_entity.pdbx_description
1 polymer ?
#
loop_
_entity_poly.entity_id
_entity_poly.type
_entity_poly.pdbx_seq_one_letter_code
_entity_poly.pdbx_strand_id
1 'polypeptide(L)'
;LKGTGAGYEDITYQSSTHRWYCLIEAAETKSGVLMPRVDAFDESFAFISTYWLNFPLKKGNKGFEGLSTLRYAGNEYLLGLCEGNDCKSGSAGVQPGKGRIQVFWWAAESWGHAGTIRLPETVCFKDYASLDIRNGCLTVISQSSSAMWIGHLRAQPAGPEDLFENEGQ
;
A
#
# COMPACT_ATOMS: atom_id res chain seq x y z
N LEU A 1 18.93 -11.17 8.54
CA LEU A 1 18.04 -10.13 9.04
C LEU A 1 17.29 -10.68 10.24
N LYS A 2 17.55 -10.18 11.45
CA LYS A 2 16.69 -10.45 12.60
C LYS A 2 15.44 -9.56 12.42
N GLY A 3 14.43 -10.11 11.75
CA GLY A 3 13.12 -9.49 11.73
C GLY A 3 12.56 -9.41 13.14
N THR A 4 11.85 -8.36 13.42
CA THR A 4 11.14 -8.10 14.69
C THR A 4 9.91 -9.00 14.89
N GLY A 5 9.84 -10.16 14.24
CA GLY A 5 8.70 -11.08 14.29
C GLY A 5 7.55 -10.75 13.37
N ALA A 6 7.59 -9.62 12.67
CA ALA A 6 6.66 -9.30 11.58
C ALA A 6 7.19 -9.94 10.28
N GLY A 7 6.34 -10.68 9.58
CA GLY A 7 6.65 -11.24 8.25
C GLY A 7 6.71 -10.15 7.17
N TYR A 8 7.31 -10.48 6.02
CA TYR A 8 7.10 -9.71 4.80
C TYR A 8 5.76 -10.12 4.18
N GLU A 9 4.95 -9.13 3.83
CA GLU A 9 3.62 -9.33 3.25
C GLU A 9 3.63 -9.17 1.72
N ASP A 10 4.43 -8.24 1.20
CA ASP A 10 4.50 -7.98 -0.23
C ASP A 10 5.87 -7.45 -0.64
N ILE A 11 6.14 -7.48 -1.97
CA ILE A 11 7.37 -6.97 -2.58
C ILE A 11 7.06 -6.24 -3.87
N THR A 12 7.68 -5.08 -4.07
CA THR A 12 7.55 -4.29 -5.31
C THR A 12 8.91 -3.78 -5.79
N TYR A 13 9.03 -3.58 -7.10
CA TYR A 13 10.24 -3.04 -7.72
C TYR A 13 10.03 -1.63 -8.24
N GLN A 14 10.88 -0.70 -7.83
CA GLN A 14 10.91 0.67 -8.32
C GLN A 14 11.97 0.82 -9.40
N SER A 15 11.54 0.85 -10.66
CA SER A 15 12.45 0.89 -11.82
C SER A 15 13.29 2.16 -11.93
N SER A 16 12.80 3.29 -11.43
CA SER A 16 13.50 4.57 -11.50
C SER A 16 14.73 4.65 -10.59
N THR A 17 14.73 3.90 -9.50
CA THR A 17 15.83 3.87 -8.51
C THR A 17 16.54 2.53 -8.45
N HIS A 18 16.08 1.55 -9.23
CA HIS A 18 16.60 0.18 -9.25
C HIS A 18 16.56 -0.47 -7.85
N ARG A 19 15.42 -0.34 -7.15
CA ARG A 19 15.25 -0.83 -5.77
C ARG A 19 14.06 -1.73 -5.64
N TRP A 20 14.23 -2.78 -4.84
CA TRP A 20 13.15 -3.58 -4.30
C TRP A 20 12.72 -3.02 -2.95
N TYR A 21 11.42 -3.00 -2.69
CA TYR A 21 10.85 -2.70 -1.39
C TYR A 21 10.04 -3.90 -0.91
N CYS A 22 10.40 -4.42 0.26
CA CYS A 22 9.67 -5.48 0.93
C CYS A 22 8.82 -4.88 2.05
N LEU A 23 7.52 -5.08 2.00
CA LEU A 23 6.56 -4.58 2.97
C LEU A 23 6.61 -5.39 4.26
N ILE A 24 6.58 -4.72 5.38
CA ILE A 24 6.27 -5.27 6.70
C ILE A 24 4.97 -4.61 7.15
N GLU A 25 3.94 -5.42 7.36
CA GLU A 25 2.57 -5.02 7.65
C GLU A 25 2.48 -3.95 8.75
N ALA A 26 3.08 -4.25 9.90
CA ALA A 26 3.12 -3.37 11.06
C ALA A 26 4.34 -3.67 11.91
N ALA A 27 5.06 -2.65 12.29
CA ALA A 27 6.18 -2.74 13.21
C ALA A 27 6.10 -1.63 14.25
N GLU A 28 6.59 -1.89 15.45
CA GLU A 28 6.62 -0.91 16.53
C GLU A 28 7.86 -0.02 16.38
N THR A 29 7.65 1.28 16.35
CA THR A 29 8.73 2.28 16.39
C THR A 29 9.38 2.34 17.79
N LYS A 30 10.52 3.00 17.90
CA LYS A 30 11.17 3.23 19.22
C LYS A 30 10.27 3.99 20.22
N SER A 31 9.29 4.73 19.73
CA SER A 31 8.31 5.46 20.56
C SER A 31 7.04 4.67 20.88
N GLY A 32 6.97 3.38 20.51
CA GLY A 32 5.81 2.54 20.77
C GLY A 32 4.65 2.72 19.79
N VAL A 33 4.86 3.44 18.68
CA VAL A 33 3.83 3.61 17.65
C VAL A 33 3.94 2.50 16.62
N LEU A 34 2.83 1.81 16.33
CA LEU A 34 2.77 0.85 15.24
C LEU A 34 2.65 1.59 13.90
N MET A 35 3.53 1.26 12.96
CA MET A 35 3.51 1.78 11.58
C MET A 35 3.93 0.72 10.59
N PRO A 36 3.43 0.78 9.34
CA PRO A 36 3.98 -0.04 8.27
C PRO A 36 5.41 0.38 7.97
N ARG A 37 6.20 -0.55 7.48
CA ARG A 37 7.60 -0.34 7.19
C ARG A 37 7.97 -1.03 5.87
N VAL A 38 8.91 -0.45 5.14
CA VAL A 38 9.51 -1.11 3.99
C VAL A 38 11.02 -1.24 4.17
N ASP A 39 11.53 -2.43 3.87
CA ASP A 39 12.96 -2.66 3.76
C ASP A 39 13.35 -2.56 2.29
N ALA A 40 14.32 -1.70 1.99
CA ALA A 40 14.82 -1.48 0.64
C ALA A 40 16.07 -2.31 0.36
N PHE A 41 16.11 -2.89 -0.84
CA PHE A 41 17.22 -3.68 -1.35
C PHE A 41 17.62 -3.19 -2.74
N ASP A 42 18.84 -3.41 -3.14
CA ASP A 42 19.30 -3.19 -4.52
C ASP A 42 18.88 -4.35 -5.45
N GLU A 43 19.28 -4.28 -6.72
CA GLU A 43 18.96 -5.32 -7.71
C GLU A 43 19.59 -6.67 -7.41
N SER A 44 20.65 -6.72 -6.61
CA SER A 44 21.29 -7.96 -6.14
C SER A 44 20.68 -8.50 -4.84
N PHE A 45 19.61 -7.86 -4.33
CA PHE A 45 19.01 -8.11 -3.01
C PHE A 45 19.95 -7.82 -1.84
N ALA A 46 20.96 -6.96 -2.01
CA ALA A 46 21.70 -6.42 -0.88
C ALA A 46 20.85 -5.37 -0.15
N PHE A 47 20.78 -5.48 1.19
CA PHE A 47 20.00 -4.54 2.00
C PHE A 47 20.59 -3.12 1.92
N ILE A 48 19.74 -2.13 1.68
CA ILE A 48 20.11 -0.71 1.61
C ILE A 48 19.70 0.02 2.89
N SER A 49 18.41 0.00 3.22
CA SER A 49 17.86 0.76 4.34
C SER A 49 16.46 0.30 4.69
N THR A 50 15.97 0.79 5.82
CA THR A 50 14.59 0.63 6.28
C THR A 50 13.90 1.99 6.30
N TYR A 51 12.69 2.05 5.76
CA TYR A 51 11.88 3.27 5.75
C TYR A 51 10.52 3.03 6.39
N TRP A 52 10.12 3.95 7.25
CA TRP A 52 8.77 3.95 7.81
C TRP A 52 7.80 4.62 6.84
N LEU A 53 6.61 4.03 6.69
CA LEU A 53 5.49 4.67 6.04
C LEU A 53 4.72 5.45 7.10
N ASN A 54 4.66 6.77 6.98
CA ASN A 54 4.07 7.62 8.02
C ASN A 54 2.53 7.49 8.08
N PHE A 55 2.08 6.34 8.55
CA PHE A 55 0.68 6.00 8.74
C PHE A 55 0.49 5.18 10.03
N PRO A 56 0.17 5.81 11.16
CA PRO A 56 -0.01 5.11 12.43
C PRO A 56 -1.15 4.10 12.38
N LEU A 57 -0.85 2.86 12.77
CA LEU A 57 -1.80 1.76 12.85
C LEU A 57 -2.30 1.59 14.28
N LYS A 58 -3.53 1.09 14.42
CA LYS A 58 -4.13 0.83 15.75
C LYS A 58 -3.84 -0.57 16.27
N LYS A 59 -3.53 -1.53 15.42
CA LYS A 59 -3.26 -2.93 15.75
C LYS A 59 -2.18 -3.51 14.86
N GLY A 60 -1.36 -4.38 15.41
CA GLY A 60 -0.18 -4.95 14.77
C GLY A 60 -0.42 -6.05 13.75
N ASN A 61 -1.64 -6.56 13.63
CA ASN A 61 -1.98 -7.66 12.71
C ASN A 61 -3.22 -7.28 11.91
N LYS A 62 -3.26 -6.09 11.36
CA LYS A 62 -4.28 -5.55 10.45
C LYS A 62 -3.78 -4.22 9.87
N GLY A 63 -2.64 -4.30 9.23
CA GLY A 63 -1.96 -3.18 8.58
C GLY A 63 -2.10 -3.21 7.06
N PHE A 64 -0.98 -3.24 6.37
CA PHE A 64 -0.93 -3.29 4.91
C PHE A 64 -0.57 -4.70 4.43
N GLU A 65 -1.34 -5.21 3.47
CA GLU A 65 -1.14 -6.52 2.83
C GLU A 65 -0.62 -6.41 1.40
N GLY A 66 -0.67 -5.23 0.81
CA GLY A 66 -0.22 -5.02 -0.55
C GLY A 66 0.59 -3.74 -0.71
N LEU A 67 1.57 -3.79 -1.61
CA LEU A 67 2.49 -2.70 -1.90
C LEU A 67 2.76 -2.59 -3.40
N SER A 68 2.67 -1.39 -3.96
CA SER A 68 3.14 -1.15 -5.33
C SER A 68 3.80 0.22 -5.46
N THR A 69 4.73 0.35 -6.40
CA THR A 69 5.36 1.62 -6.74
C THR A 69 4.69 2.22 -7.96
N LEU A 70 4.59 3.56 -7.98
CA LEU A 70 4.08 4.30 -9.12
C LEU A 70 4.96 5.54 -9.36
N ARG A 71 5.41 5.71 -10.60
CA ARG A 71 5.97 6.98 -11.04
C ARG A 71 4.94 7.72 -11.88
N TYR A 72 4.57 8.92 -11.43
CA TYR A 72 3.59 9.76 -12.12
C TYR A 72 3.97 11.24 -12.06
N ALA A 73 3.90 11.94 -13.20
CA ALA A 73 4.24 13.36 -13.33
C ALA A 73 5.60 13.75 -12.70
N GLY A 74 6.60 12.87 -12.83
CA GLY A 74 7.94 13.09 -12.28
C GLY A 74 8.10 12.78 -10.79
N ASN A 75 7.02 12.47 -10.08
CA ASN A 75 7.04 12.09 -8.67
C ASN A 75 7.01 10.57 -8.50
N GLU A 76 7.64 10.13 -7.41
CA GLU A 76 7.63 8.73 -6.99
C GLU A 76 6.61 8.55 -5.87
N TYR A 77 5.74 7.56 -6.05
CA TYR A 77 4.72 7.17 -5.08
C TYR A 77 4.90 5.71 -4.67
N LEU A 78 4.54 5.44 -3.43
CA LEU A 78 4.37 4.10 -2.90
C LEU A 78 2.91 3.96 -2.44
N LEU A 79 2.24 2.90 -2.85
CA LEU A 79 0.85 2.63 -2.53
C LEU A 79 0.78 1.45 -1.59
N GLY A 80 0.18 1.65 -0.42
CA GLY A 80 -0.03 0.62 0.60
C GLY A 80 -1.51 0.27 0.72
N LEU A 81 -1.87 -0.98 0.46
CA LEU A 81 -3.23 -1.48 0.54
C LEU A 81 -3.57 -1.91 1.96
N CYS A 82 -4.56 -1.29 2.57
CA CYS A 82 -5.06 -1.72 3.87
C CYS A 82 -5.75 -3.09 3.76
N GLU A 83 -5.40 -4.06 4.60
CA GLU A 83 -6.06 -5.37 4.66
C GLU A 83 -7.55 -5.25 4.92
N GLY A 84 -7.94 -4.39 5.83
CA GLY A 84 -9.34 -4.18 6.22
C GLY A 84 -9.95 -2.90 5.67
N ASN A 85 -11.29 -2.91 5.60
CA ASN A 85 -12.06 -1.73 5.22
C ASN A 85 -11.82 -0.57 6.18
N ASP A 86 -11.70 0.66 5.65
CA ASP A 86 -11.31 1.88 6.38
C ASP A 86 -9.96 1.75 7.14
N CYS A 87 -9.07 0.85 6.74
CA CYS A 87 -7.83 0.49 7.47
C CYS A 87 -8.10 0.12 8.93
N LYS A 88 -9.22 -0.56 9.18
CA LYS A 88 -9.65 -1.03 10.49
C LYS A 88 -9.58 -2.54 10.60
N SER A 89 -9.47 -3.02 11.82
CA SER A 89 -9.50 -4.44 12.16
C SER A 89 -10.82 -4.86 12.80
N GLY A 90 -10.98 -6.17 13.03
CA GLY A 90 -12.17 -6.75 13.68
C GLY A 90 -13.42 -6.62 12.82
N SER A 91 -14.61 -6.54 13.45
CA SER A 91 -15.89 -6.48 12.75
C SER A 91 -16.02 -5.30 11.79
N ALA A 92 -15.38 -4.17 12.09
CA ALA A 92 -15.39 -3.00 11.20
C ALA A 92 -14.53 -3.23 9.95
N GLY A 93 -13.42 -3.95 10.07
CA GLY A 93 -12.52 -4.25 8.93
C GLY A 93 -13.08 -5.25 7.95
N VAL A 94 -14.00 -6.11 8.36
CA VAL A 94 -14.65 -7.10 7.47
C VAL A 94 -15.96 -6.61 6.83
N GLN A 95 -16.43 -5.39 7.16
CA GLN A 95 -17.60 -4.80 6.50
C GLN A 95 -17.21 -4.36 5.09
N PRO A 96 -17.84 -4.90 4.03
CA PRO A 96 -17.44 -4.64 2.65
C PRO A 96 -17.69 -3.18 2.21
N GLY A 97 -17.06 -2.78 1.09
CA GLY A 97 -17.33 -1.53 0.39
C GLY A 97 -16.55 -0.31 0.88
N LYS A 98 -15.51 -0.49 1.69
CA LYS A 98 -14.70 0.63 2.20
C LYS A 98 -13.19 0.40 2.07
N GLY A 99 -12.78 -0.22 0.98
CA GLY A 99 -11.36 -0.43 0.66
C GLY A 99 -10.57 0.87 0.59
N ARG A 100 -9.34 0.82 1.08
CA ARG A 100 -8.44 1.99 1.13
C ARG A 100 -7.05 1.61 0.68
N ILE A 101 -6.47 2.48 -0.15
CA ILE A 101 -5.05 2.46 -0.51
C ILE A 101 -4.46 3.76 0.00
N GLN A 102 -3.43 3.67 0.83
CA GLN A 102 -2.70 4.82 1.33
C GLN A 102 -1.61 5.19 0.34
N VAL A 103 -1.55 6.45 -0.05
CA VAL A 103 -0.57 6.99 -0.99
C VAL A 103 0.54 7.67 -0.21
N PHE A 104 1.78 7.29 -0.52
CA PHE A 104 2.97 7.91 0.04
C PHE A 104 3.81 8.50 -1.09
N TRP A 105 4.43 9.62 -0.84
CA TRP A 105 5.37 10.24 -1.75
C TRP A 105 6.77 10.28 -1.14
N TRP A 106 7.77 10.20 -1.98
CA TRP A 106 9.14 10.32 -1.54
C TRP A 106 9.51 11.79 -1.35
N ALA A 107 9.81 12.21 -0.12
CA ALA A 107 10.21 13.56 0.21
C ALA A 107 11.22 13.55 1.36
N ALA A 108 12.27 14.33 1.26
CA ALA A 108 13.28 14.50 2.31
C ALA A 108 13.78 13.16 2.91
N GLU A 109 14.07 12.18 2.04
CA GLU A 109 14.58 10.84 2.41
C GLU A 109 13.61 9.99 3.23
N SER A 110 12.31 10.24 3.14
CA SER A 110 11.27 9.48 3.82
C SER A 110 10.00 9.34 2.97
N TRP A 111 9.13 8.39 3.34
CA TRP A 111 7.81 8.18 2.75
C TRP A 111 6.74 8.92 3.57
N GLY A 112 6.41 10.15 3.15
CA GLY A 112 5.34 10.94 3.73
C GLY A 112 3.97 10.53 3.23
N HIS A 113 2.94 10.46 4.09
CA HIS A 113 1.56 10.21 3.67
C HIS A 113 1.04 11.39 2.85
N ALA A 114 0.58 11.12 1.63
CA ALA A 114 0.11 12.12 0.66
C ALA A 114 -1.41 12.14 0.51
N GLY A 115 -2.08 11.00 0.76
CA GLY A 115 -3.53 10.90 0.62
C GLY A 115 -4.03 9.46 0.69
N THR A 116 -5.33 9.30 0.47
CA THR A 116 -6.00 7.99 0.50
C THR A 116 -6.88 7.82 -0.72
N ILE A 117 -6.59 6.79 -1.52
CA ILE A 117 -7.51 6.33 -2.58
C ILE A 117 -8.60 5.51 -1.92
N ARG A 118 -9.84 5.87 -2.19
CA ARG A 118 -11.02 5.11 -1.76
C ARG A 118 -11.50 4.26 -2.93
N LEU A 119 -11.48 2.96 -2.75
CA LEU A 119 -12.08 2.07 -3.73
C LEU A 119 -13.59 2.32 -3.83
N PRO A 120 -14.20 2.12 -5.02
CA PRO A 120 -15.64 2.31 -5.19
C PRO A 120 -16.46 1.50 -4.20
N GLU A 121 -17.64 1.98 -3.82
CA GLU A 121 -18.55 1.24 -2.93
C GLU A 121 -19.02 -0.09 -3.53
N THR A 122 -19.00 -0.20 -4.86
CA THR A 122 -19.28 -1.45 -5.59
C THR A 122 -18.21 -2.53 -5.37
N VAL A 123 -17.00 -2.15 -4.92
CA VAL A 123 -15.95 -3.09 -4.51
C VAL A 123 -16.28 -3.61 -3.11
N CYS A 124 -17.23 -4.54 -3.05
CA CYS A 124 -17.74 -5.11 -1.81
C CYS A 124 -16.84 -6.22 -1.25
N PHE A 125 -15.53 -5.97 -1.15
CA PHE A 125 -14.58 -6.95 -0.63
C PHE A 125 -14.61 -7.01 0.91
N LYS A 126 -14.42 -8.22 1.44
CA LYS A 126 -14.33 -8.46 2.89
C LYS A 126 -12.94 -8.21 3.44
N ASP A 127 -11.93 -8.41 2.61
CA ASP A 127 -10.52 -8.19 2.88
C ASP A 127 -9.80 -7.73 1.61
N TYR A 128 -8.53 -7.37 1.72
CA TYR A 128 -7.68 -7.00 0.61
C TYR A 128 -6.32 -7.64 0.83
N ALA A 129 -5.86 -8.44 -0.13
CA ALA A 129 -4.69 -9.29 0.02
C ALA A 129 -3.48 -8.87 -0.84
N SER A 130 -3.71 -8.17 -1.94
CA SER A 130 -2.60 -7.72 -2.80
C SER A 130 -3.03 -6.60 -3.73
N LEU A 131 -2.07 -5.79 -4.17
CA LEU A 131 -2.24 -4.82 -5.24
C LEU A 131 -1.03 -4.84 -6.18
N ASP A 132 -1.28 -4.57 -7.45
CA ASP A 132 -0.23 -4.32 -8.44
C ASP A 132 -0.62 -3.21 -9.40
N ILE A 133 0.38 -2.48 -9.91
CA ILE A 133 0.20 -1.45 -10.93
C ILE A 133 1.05 -1.78 -12.14
N ARG A 134 0.39 -1.97 -13.27
CA ARG A 134 1.07 -2.24 -14.53
C ARG A 134 0.40 -1.52 -15.69
N ASN A 135 1.20 -0.82 -16.50
CA ASN A 135 0.73 -0.11 -17.70
C ASN A 135 -0.47 0.82 -17.43
N GLY A 136 -0.47 1.52 -16.29
CA GLY A 136 -1.56 2.41 -15.90
C GLY A 136 -2.81 1.71 -15.34
N CYS A 137 -2.79 0.38 -15.20
CA CYS A 137 -3.86 -0.36 -14.54
C CYS A 137 -3.45 -0.69 -13.10
N LEU A 138 -4.32 -0.39 -12.16
CA LEU A 138 -4.25 -0.82 -10.77
C LEU A 138 -5.14 -2.04 -10.58
N THR A 139 -4.58 -3.12 -10.10
CA THR A 139 -5.30 -4.35 -9.76
C THR A 139 -5.32 -4.54 -8.25
N VAL A 140 -6.47 -4.82 -7.68
CA VAL A 140 -6.65 -5.14 -6.25
C VAL A 140 -7.33 -6.49 -6.13
N ILE A 141 -6.79 -7.35 -5.28
CA ILE A 141 -7.28 -8.72 -5.07
C ILE A 141 -7.81 -8.87 -3.64
N SER A 142 -8.96 -9.55 -3.54
CA SER A 142 -9.51 -10.05 -2.29
C SER A 142 -9.47 -11.57 -2.27
N GLN A 143 -8.81 -12.14 -1.27
CA GLN A 143 -8.77 -13.57 -1.07
C GLN A 143 -10.11 -14.09 -0.52
N SER A 144 -10.62 -13.48 0.55
CA SER A 144 -11.88 -13.91 1.20
C SER A 144 -13.11 -13.72 0.32
N SER A 145 -13.07 -12.78 -0.62
CA SER A 145 -14.17 -12.56 -1.58
C SER A 145 -13.97 -13.31 -2.90
N SER A 146 -12.80 -13.94 -3.11
CA SER A 146 -12.42 -14.58 -4.39
C SER A 146 -12.69 -13.66 -5.58
N ALA A 147 -12.28 -12.40 -5.47
CA ALA A 147 -12.62 -11.33 -6.41
C ALA A 147 -11.42 -10.42 -6.69
N MET A 148 -11.49 -9.74 -7.82
CA MET A 148 -10.50 -8.78 -8.27
C MET A 148 -11.21 -7.52 -8.77
N TRP A 149 -10.62 -6.37 -8.51
CA TRP A 149 -11.02 -5.09 -9.08
C TRP A 149 -9.86 -4.50 -9.89
N ILE A 150 -10.20 -3.82 -10.98
CA ILE A 150 -9.23 -3.13 -11.84
C ILE A 150 -9.67 -1.66 -11.99
N GLY A 151 -8.73 -0.74 -11.75
CA GLY A 151 -8.88 0.69 -12.00
C GLY A 151 -7.83 1.19 -12.98
N HIS A 152 -8.11 2.30 -13.66
CA HIS A 152 -7.18 2.92 -14.60
C HIS A 152 -6.63 4.23 -14.07
N LEU A 153 -5.33 4.47 -14.31
CA LEU A 153 -4.66 5.72 -13.96
C LEU A 153 -5.29 6.88 -14.74
N ARG A 154 -5.70 7.92 -14.03
CA ARG A 154 -6.22 9.13 -14.66
C ARG A 154 -5.12 9.88 -15.42
N ALA A 155 -5.47 10.41 -16.58
CA ALA A 155 -4.57 11.26 -17.35
C ALA A 155 -4.25 12.59 -16.61
N GLN A 156 -5.22 13.12 -15.87
CA GLN A 156 -5.10 14.38 -15.12
C GLN A 156 -5.77 14.24 -13.74
N PRO A 157 -5.13 13.59 -12.76
CA PRO A 157 -5.66 13.50 -11.41
C PRO A 157 -5.63 14.85 -10.71
N ALA A 158 -6.63 15.11 -9.87
CA ALA A 158 -6.70 16.33 -9.05
C ALA A 158 -5.70 16.31 -7.87
N GLY A 159 -5.31 15.12 -7.43
CA GLY A 159 -4.38 14.92 -6.32
C GLY A 159 -4.00 13.45 -6.15
N PRO A 160 -3.13 13.15 -5.18
CA PRO A 160 -2.68 11.77 -4.94
C PRO A 160 -3.80 10.77 -4.66
N GLU A 161 -4.89 11.22 -4.06
CA GLU A 161 -6.07 10.40 -3.76
C GLU A 161 -6.96 10.13 -5.00
N ASP A 162 -6.75 10.88 -6.08
CA ASP A 162 -7.53 10.83 -7.32
C ASP A 162 -6.73 10.22 -8.49
N LEU A 163 -5.69 9.44 -8.19
CA LEU A 163 -4.79 8.90 -9.22
C LEU A 163 -5.47 7.92 -10.18
N PHE A 164 -6.50 7.22 -9.76
CA PHE A 164 -7.16 6.19 -10.57
C PHE A 164 -8.62 6.50 -10.82
N GLU A 165 -9.07 6.22 -12.04
CA GLU A 165 -10.48 6.24 -12.38
C GLU A 165 -11.20 5.05 -11.79
N ASN A 166 -12.36 5.33 -11.23
CA ASN A 166 -13.31 4.28 -10.91
C ASN A 166 -14.00 3.85 -12.20
N GLU A 167 -13.52 2.82 -12.88
CA GLU A 167 -14.41 2.05 -13.75
C GLU A 167 -15.37 1.25 -12.87
N GLY A 168 -16.14 1.99 -12.08
CA GLY A 168 -17.20 1.43 -11.31
C GLY A 168 -18.44 1.35 -12.17
N GLN A 169 -18.63 0.25 -12.81
CA GLN A 169 -19.98 -0.23 -13.10
C GLN A 169 -19.97 -1.70 -13.33
#